data_582a7f48f701ece19c8e7b1dbc08fc92
#
_entry.id   582a7f48f701ece19c8e7b1dbc08fc92
#
_cell.length_a   1.000
_cell.length_b   1.000
_cell.length_c   1.000
_cell.angle_alpha   90.00
_cell.angle_beta   90.00
_cell.angle_gamma   90.00
#
_symmetry.space_group_name_H-M   'P 1'
#
loop_
_entity.id
_entity.type
_entity.pdbx_description
1 polymer ?
#
loop_
_entity_poly.entity_id
_entity_poly.type
_entity_poly.pdbx_seq_one_letter_code
_entity_poly.pdbx_strand_id
1 'polypeptide(L)'
;MKRVLMTIARYLHPRGAVSFWHTKIGPIRYDYSTLDDYYIDLRAKTNYAGPFDAAGIPLLDYFGAIGKQYNPCAIAQWGLGGFQRWKRGEVEHADPFWKAADWLRENLDVDSAGRGFWWYRFDFDAYGLRAPWPSALAQAQGISLLLRASRAAGDESYLLAARQACAAMLSPVSEGGLLLADSQYTMLEEVVADRPTAILDGMVFAVFGLQDYCLVVADDAEAKLVLDDCMRSIAELLPRYDLGYWSRADLYSEIPPMPASRFYHGLHVAQLEVLADLTGNSVFAEYAQRWATVARSSVNRLRAFFNKLVFKFRHY
;
A
#
# COMPACT_ATOMS: atom_id res chain seq x y z
N MET A 1 25.05 13.98 -4.53
CA MET A 1 26.04 13.57 -3.51
C MET A 1 25.48 13.53 -2.09
N LYS A 2 24.85 14.61 -1.54
CA LYS A 2 24.23 14.58 -0.19
C LYS A 2 23.13 13.50 -0.05
N ARG A 3 22.22 13.34 -1.03
CA ARG A 3 21.14 12.33 -1.01
C ARG A 3 21.67 10.89 -1.00
N VAL A 4 22.75 10.62 -1.70
CA VAL A 4 23.39 9.29 -1.74
C VAL A 4 24.08 8.97 -0.41
N LEU A 5 24.82 9.92 0.16
CA LEU A 5 25.44 9.78 1.48
C LEU A 5 24.40 9.55 2.58
N MET A 6 23.26 10.27 2.54
CA MET A 6 22.13 10.02 3.44
C MET A 6 21.52 8.62 3.23
N THR A 7 21.46 8.13 2.01
CA THR A 7 20.97 6.77 1.73
C THR A 7 21.94 5.73 2.29
N ILE A 8 23.24 5.90 2.08
CA ILE A 8 24.28 5.00 2.62
C ILE A 8 24.23 5.00 4.16
N ALA A 9 24.20 6.18 4.79
CA ALA A 9 24.08 6.30 6.24
C ALA A 9 22.79 5.61 6.76
N ARG A 10 21.68 5.74 6.04
CA ARG A 10 20.41 5.08 6.34
C ARG A 10 20.46 3.56 6.28
N TYR A 11 21.27 2.98 5.40
CA TYR A 11 21.43 1.53 5.29
C TYR A 11 22.48 0.94 6.25
N LEU A 12 23.52 1.72 6.58
CA LEU A 12 24.62 1.26 7.44
C LEU A 12 24.34 1.43 8.93
N HIS A 13 23.41 2.33 9.32
CA HIS A 13 23.09 2.50 10.73
C HIS A 13 22.26 1.31 11.24
N PRO A 14 22.62 0.64 12.35
CA PRO A 14 21.92 -0.54 12.87
C PRO A 14 20.44 -0.31 13.27
N ARG A 15 20.12 0.95 13.64
CA ARG A 15 18.74 1.45 13.83
C ARG A 15 18.33 2.34 12.66
N GLY A 16 19.01 2.15 11.53
CA GLY A 16 19.15 3.07 10.45
C GLY A 16 17.87 3.54 9.90
N ALA A 17 17.73 4.78 9.94
CA ALA A 17 16.84 5.75 9.32
C ALA A 17 15.89 5.18 8.24
N VAL A 18 15.27 4.10 8.57
CA VAL A 18 14.06 3.64 7.97
C VAL A 18 13.01 4.64 8.45
N SER A 19 12.23 5.22 7.54
CA SER A 19 11.05 5.98 7.95
C SER A 19 10.31 5.18 9.02
N PHE A 20 9.72 5.84 10.01
CA PHE A 20 8.86 5.18 11.00
C PHE A 20 7.85 4.24 10.30
N TRP A 21 7.37 4.65 9.14
CA TRP A 21 6.40 3.91 8.32
C TRP A 21 6.94 2.60 7.71
N HIS A 22 8.23 2.32 7.81
CA HIS A 22 8.86 1.05 7.46
C HIS A 22 9.09 0.15 8.69
N THR A 23 8.26 0.24 9.73
CA THR A 23 8.29 -0.68 10.88
C THR A 23 8.03 -2.11 10.42
N LYS A 24 8.63 -3.06 11.14
CA LYS A 24 8.44 -4.48 10.84
C LYS A 24 6.96 -4.82 10.86
N ILE A 25 6.50 -5.44 9.80
CA ILE A 25 5.14 -5.91 9.58
C ILE A 25 5.18 -7.39 9.21
N GLY A 26 4.06 -8.07 9.36
CA GLY A 26 3.89 -9.47 8.97
C GLY A 26 2.43 -9.78 8.65
N PRO A 27 2.14 -10.95 8.09
CA PRO A 27 0.77 -11.35 7.81
C PRO A 27 0.00 -11.58 9.10
N ILE A 28 -1.28 -11.28 9.10
CA ILE A 28 -2.23 -11.70 10.12
C ILE A 28 -3.15 -12.74 9.51
N ARG A 29 -3.26 -13.89 10.17
CA ARG A 29 -4.18 -14.95 9.78
C ARG A 29 -5.45 -14.84 10.61
N TYR A 30 -6.56 -14.68 9.92
CA TYR A 30 -7.92 -14.64 10.46
C TYR A 30 -8.87 -15.17 9.40
N ASP A 31 -10.15 -15.22 9.67
CA ASP A 31 -11.16 -15.55 8.66
C ASP A 31 -11.31 -14.38 7.67
N TYR A 32 -10.69 -14.49 6.51
CA TYR A 32 -10.69 -13.46 5.46
C TYR A 32 -12.09 -13.24 4.81
N SER A 33 -13.10 -14.01 5.20
CA SER A 33 -14.51 -13.73 4.85
C SER A 33 -15.16 -12.69 5.76
N THR A 34 -14.41 -12.15 6.74
CA THR A 34 -14.88 -11.15 7.69
C THR A 34 -13.99 -9.89 7.65
N LEU A 35 -14.45 -8.82 8.32
CA LEU A 35 -13.67 -7.60 8.56
C LEU A 35 -13.12 -7.53 10.00
N ASP A 36 -12.94 -8.66 10.67
CA ASP A 36 -12.60 -8.68 12.10
C ASP A 36 -11.14 -8.34 12.39
N ASP A 37 -10.27 -8.40 11.39
CA ASP A 37 -8.87 -7.95 11.45
C ASP A 37 -8.48 -7.32 10.10
N TYR A 38 -7.18 -7.09 9.88
CA TYR A 38 -6.62 -6.65 8.61
C TYR A 38 -5.46 -7.58 8.21
N TYR A 39 -5.25 -7.78 6.95
CA TYR A 39 -4.31 -8.74 6.34
C TYR A 39 -2.88 -8.64 6.87
N ILE A 40 -2.44 -7.43 7.18
CA ILE A 40 -1.08 -7.12 7.62
C ILE A 40 -1.11 -6.49 9.01
N ASP A 41 -0.16 -6.86 9.87
CA ASP A 41 0.01 -6.27 11.20
C ASP A 41 0.48 -4.82 11.10
N LEU A 42 -0.41 -3.89 11.38
CA LEU A 42 -0.16 -2.45 11.37
C LEU A 42 -0.13 -1.84 12.78
N ARG A 43 -0.27 -2.66 13.84
CA ARG A 43 -0.36 -2.17 15.23
C ARG A 43 0.79 -1.26 15.64
N ALA A 44 2.01 -1.52 15.14
CA ALA A 44 3.16 -0.68 15.41
C ALA A 44 3.05 0.75 14.85
N LYS A 45 2.14 0.97 13.87
CA LYS A 45 1.91 2.31 13.29
C LYS A 45 1.29 3.28 14.29
N THR A 46 0.54 2.79 15.28
CA THR A 46 -0.03 3.63 16.34
C THR A 46 1.00 4.24 17.29
N ASN A 47 2.23 3.72 17.30
CA ASN A 47 3.34 4.26 18.08
C ASN A 47 4.01 5.48 17.42
N TYR A 48 3.41 6.04 16.36
CA TYR A 48 3.94 7.24 15.71
C TYR A 48 4.00 8.40 16.70
N ALA A 49 5.19 8.99 16.85
CA ALA A 49 5.43 10.09 17.77
C ALA A 49 5.13 11.49 17.19
N GLY A 50 4.63 11.53 15.95
CA GLY A 50 4.34 12.77 15.24
C GLY A 50 5.44 13.14 14.21
N PRO A 51 5.24 14.26 13.54
CA PRO A 51 4.30 15.34 13.82
C PRO A 51 2.83 14.98 13.58
N PHE A 52 1.95 15.63 14.32
CA PHE A 52 0.49 15.62 14.15
C PHE A 52 0.00 17.03 13.85
N ASP A 53 -1.19 17.15 13.26
CA ASP A 53 -1.91 18.40 13.18
C ASP A 53 -2.64 18.74 14.50
N ALA A 54 -3.41 19.84 14.52
CA ALA A 54 -4.15 20.27 15.70
C ALA A 54 -5.30 19.31 16.11
N ALA A 55 -5.81 18.50 15.18
CA ALA A 55 -6.83 17.48 15.41
C ALA A 55 -6.23 16.13 15.84
N GLY A 56 -4.91 16.01 15.81
CA GLY A 56 -4.19 14.79 16.15
C GLY A 56 -4.08 13.80 14.98
N ILE A 57 -4.17 14.28 13.74
CA ILE A 57 -3.97 13.47 12.53
C ILE A 57 -2.48 13.44 12.16
N PRO A 58 -1.90 12.27 11.83
CA PRO A 58 -0.48 12.18 11.51
C PRO A 58 -0.12 12.99 10.26
N LEU A 59 0.97 13.76 10.38
CA LEU A 59 1.63 14.43 9.27
C LEU A 59 2.98 13.74 9.00
N LEU A 60 3.34 13.56 7.73
CA LEU A 60 4.65 13.04 7.37
C LEU A 60 5.57 14.19 6.96
N ASP A 61 6.77 14.21 7.54
CA ASP A 61 7.79 15.19 7.14
C ASP A 61 8.62 14.63 5.98
N TYR A 62 8.40 15.19 4.79
CA TYR A 62 9.16 14.86 3.58
C TYR A 62 10.46 15.67 3.46
N PHE A 63 10.70 16.56 4.42
CA PHE A 63 11.85 17.46 4.47
C PHE A 63 11.97 18.40 3.26
N GLY A 64 12.84 19.39 3.39
CA GLY A 64 13.09 20.36 2.33
C GLY A 64 11.87 21.18 1.97
N ALA A 65 11.67 21.44 0.69
CA ALA A 65 10.58 22.29 0.20
C ALA A 65 9.18 21.66 0.33
N ILE A 66 9.09 20.32 0.39
CA ILE A 66 7.81 19.62 0.55
C ILE A 66 7.26 19.81 1.97
N GLY A 67 8.13 19.69 2.98
CA GLY A 67 7.76 19.86 4.38
C GLY A 67 6.80 18.78 4.90
N LYS A 68 5.94 19.19 5.84
CA LYS A 68 4.94 18.31 6.47
C LYS A 68 3.69 18.23 5.60
N GLN A 69 3.27 17.01 5.29
CA GLN A 69 2.11 16.74 4.43
C GLN A 69 1.22 15.67 5.05
N TYR A 70 -0.06 15.73 4.76
CA TYR A 70 -0.94 14.58 4.93
C TYR A 70 -0.54 13.50 3.92
N ASN A 71 -0.54 12.26 4.41
CA ASN A 71 -0.35 11.08 3.56
C ASN A 71 -1.53 10.14 3.81
N PRO A 72 -2.49 10.05 2.88
CA PRO A 72 -3.71 9.26 3.08
C PRO A 72 -3.43 7.79 3.41
N CYS A 73 -2.42 7.19 2.77
CA CYS A 73 -2.00 5.81 3.09
C CYS A 73 -1.52 5.69 4.54
N ALA A 74 -0.67 6.62 5.00
CA ALA A 74 -0.17 6.59 6.37
C ALA A 74 -1.28 6.79 7.41
N ILE A 75 -2.24 7.69 7.13
CA ILE A 75 -3.42 7.92 7.97
C ILE A 75 -4.26 6.64 8.03
N ALA A 76 -4.54 5.99 6.88
CA ALA A 76 -5.27 4.73 6.84
C ALA A 76 -4.55 3.62 7.61
N GLN A 77 -3.21 3.48 7.45
CA GLN A 77 -2.41 2.49 8.19
C GLN A 77 -2.41 2.73 9.70
N TRP A 78 -2.37 4.01 10.12
CA TRP A 78 -2.47 4.39 11.53
C TRP A 78 -3.83 4.01 12.10
N GLY A 79 -4.91 4.30 11.37
CA GLY A 79 -6.27 3.91 11.72
C GLY A 79 -6.48 2.40 11.77
N LEU A 80 -6.01 1.65 10.76
CA LEU A 80 -6.07 0.17 10.73
C LEU A 80 -5.27 -0.45 11.89
N GLY A 81 -4.10 0.10 12.21
CA GLY A 81 -3.34 -0.31 13.39
C GLY A 81 -4.10 -0.05 14.69
N GLY A 82 -4.80 1.09 14.81
CA GLY A 82 -5.70 1.41 15.91
C GLY A 82 -6.85 0.42 16.02
N PHE A 83 -7.52 0.11 14.91
CA PHE A 83 -8.57 -0.92 14.84
C PHE A 83 -8.06 -2.27 15.36
N GLN A 84 -6.90 -2.72 14.90
CA GLN A 84 -6.31 -3.99 15.31
C GLN A 84 -6.02 -4.05 16.81
N ARG A 85 -5.57 -2.97 17.43
CA ARG A 85 -5.31 -2.89 18.87
C ARG A 85 -6.62 -2.79 19.66
N TRP A 86 -7.55 -1.95 19.21
CA TRP A 86 -8.87 -1.83 19.82
C TRP A 86 -9.63 -3.17 19.84
N LYS A 87 -9.64 -3.91 18.74
CA LYS A 87 -10.25 -5.25 18.65
C LYS A 87 -9.62 -6.28 19.60
N ARG A 88 -8.39 -6.04 20.05
CA ARG A 88 -7.68 -6.86 21.04
C ARG A 88 -7.88 -6.40 22.49
N GLY A 89 -8.78 -5.44 22.72
CA GLY A 89 -9.12 -4.93 24.06
C GLY A 89 -8.25 -3.75 24.52
N GLU A 90 -7.35 -3.22 23.70
CA GLU A 90 -6.56 -2.03 23.99
C GLU A 90 -7.39 -0.78 23.67
N VAL A 91 -8.34 -0.45 24.56
CA VAL A 91 -9.40 0.56 24.33
C VAL A 91 -8.83 1.97 24.08
N GLU A 92 -7.69 2.30 24.69
CA GLU A 92 -6.97 3.55 24.48
C GLU A 92 -6.50 3.76 23.03
N HIS A 93 -6.44 2.69 22.24
CA HIS A 93 -6.11 2.75 20.82
C HIS A 93 -7.32 2.86 19.89
N ALA A 94 -8.55 3.04 20.41
CA ALA A 94 -9.70 3.36 19.58
C ALA A 94 -9.59 4.75 18.91
N ASP A 95 -8.94 5.72 19.56
CA ASP A 95 -8.75 7.07 19.04
C ASP A 95 -8.08 7.12 17.65
N PRO A 96 -6.95 6.46 17.40
CA PRO A 96 -6.36 6.37 16.07
C PRO A 96 -7.31 5.84 14.99
N PHE A 97 -8.10 4.83 15.32
CA PHE A 97 -9.08 4.25 14.41
C PHE A 97 -10.15 5.24 13.99
N TRP A 98 -10.83 5.87 14.98
CA TRP A 98 -11.93 6.78 14.69
C TRP A 98 -11.47 8.08 14.04
N LYS A 99 -10.39 8.69 14.55
CA LYS A 99 -9.83 9.92 13.96
C LYS A 99 -9.40 9.72 12.50
N ALA A 100 -8.78 8.58 12.18
CA ALA A 100 -8.39 8.30 10.80
C ALA A 100 -9.60 8.04 9.90
N ALA A 101 -10.61 7.31 10.38
CA ALA A 101 -11.83 7.04 9.63
C ALA A 101 -12.62 8.33 9.35
N ASP A 102 -12.78 9.18 10.36
CA ASP A 102 -13.43 10.50 10.22
C ASP A 102 -12.67 11.39 9.24
N TRP A 103 -11.34 11.48 9.39
CA TRP A 103 -10.52 12.27 8.47
C TRP A 103 -10.67 11.79 7.02
N LEU A 104 -10.63 10.48 6.78
CA LEU A 104 -10.78 9.94 5.43
C LEU A 104 -12.17 10.24 4.87
N ARG A 105 -13.24 10.08 5.65
CA ARG A 105 -14.59 10.42 5.21
C ARG A 105 -14.74 11.90 4.87
N GLU A 106 -14.20 12.79 5.71
CA GLU A 106 -14.35 14.25 5.58
C GLU A 106 -13.44 14.88 4.52
N ASN A 107 -12.32 14.22 4.18
CA ASN A 107 -11.33 14.71 3.22
C ASN A 107 -11.35 13.93 1.90
N LEU A 108 -12.40 13.16 1.64
CA LEU A 108 -12.64 12.54 0.34
C LEU A 108 -13.15 13.61 -0.64
N ASP A 109 -12.37 13.89 -1.66
CA ASP A 109 -12.73 14.83 -2.72
C ASP A 109 -13.51 14.09 -3.82
N VAL A 110 -14.81 14.38 -3.93
CA VAL A 110 -15.73 13.66 -4.83
C VAL A 110 -15.95 14.48 -6.08
N ASP A 111 -15.64 13.91 -7.24
CA ASP A 111 -15.84 14.56 -8.53
C ASP A 111 -17.31 14.50 -9.02
N SER A 112 -17.57 15.15 -10.15
CA SER A 112 -18.93 15.18 -10.74
C SER A 112 -19.44 13.82 -11.23
N ALA A 113 -18.59 12.82 -11.38
CA ALA A 113 -18.95 11.44 -11.72
C ALA A 113 -19.18 10.56 -10.47
N GLY A 114 -19.07 11.14 -9.26
CA GLY A 114 -19.24 10.43 -8.00
C GLY A 114 -18.02 9.64 -7.56
N ARG A 115 -16.84 9.86 -8.18
CA ARG A 115 -15.60 9.21 -7.83
C ARG A 115 -14.89 9.97 -6.73
N GLY A 116 -14.53 9.29 -5.65
CA GLY A 116 -13.88 9.89 -4.49
C GLY A 116 -12.37 9.65 -4.46
N PHE A 117 -11.60 10.71 -4.25
CA PHE A 117 -10.14 10.65 -4.25
C PHE A 117 -9.55 11.23 -2.97
N TRP A 118 -8.52 10.58 -2.44
CA TRP A 118 -7.58 11.18 -1.50
C TRP A 118 -6.32 11.59 -2.22
N TRP A 119 -6.05 12.88 -2.26
CA TRP A 119 -4.98 13.45 -3.05
C TRP A 119 -3.70 13.63 -2.26
N TYR A 120 -2.56 13.28 -2.88
CA TYR A 120 -1.24 13.74 -2.48
C TYR A 120 -1.01 15.11 -3.10
N ARG A 121 -0.75 16.13 -2.26
CA ARG A 121 -0.66 17.53 -2.69
C ARG A 121 0.78 18.02 -2.76
N PHE A 122 1.69 17.17 -3.19
CA PHE A 122 3.09 17.48 -3.40
C PHE A 122 3.64 16.67 -4.56
N ASP A 123 4.69 17.19 -5.21
CA ASP A 123 5.34 16.52 -6.32
C ASP A 123 6.16 15.32 -5.84
N PHE A 124 6.16 14.23 -6.61
CA PHE A 124 6.94 13.04 -6.34
C PHE A 124 7.78 12.66 -7.55
N ASP A 125 9.05 13.12 -7.55
CA ASP A 125 9.95 13.03 -8.71
C ASP A 125 10.31 11.60 -9.14
N ALA A 126 10.19 10.59 -8.22
CA ALA A 126 10.58 9.21 -8.53
C ALA A 126 9.83 8.61 -9.73
N TYR A 127 8.59 9.02 -9.93
CA TYR A 127 7.75 8.60 -11.06
C TYR A 127 7.25 9.81 -11.87
N GLY A 128 7.88 10.97 -11.72
CA GLY A 128 7.51 12.18 -12.43
C GLY A 128 6.14 12.77 -12.06
N LEU A 129 5.61 12.42 -10.90
CA LEU A 129 4.27 12.84 -10.48
C LEU A 129 4.23 14.31 -10.11
N ARG A 130 3.18 15.00 -10.55
CA ARG A 130 2.87 16.38 -10.17
C ARG A 130 1.60 16.42 -9.33
N ALA A 131 1.61 17.26 -8.32
CA ALA A 131 0.46 17.45 -7.44
C ALA A 131 -0.73 18.09 -8.18
N PRO A 132 -1.97 17.66 -7.89
CA PRO A 132 -2.35 16.56 -7.01
C PRO A 132 -2.34 15.20 -7.75
N TRP A 133 -2.03 14.13 -7.03
CA TRP A 133 -2.09 12.77 -7.59
C TRP A 133 -2.71 11.78 -6.58
N PRO A 134 -3.49 10.78 -7.04
CA PRO A 134 -4.09 9.75 -6.20
C PRO A 134 -3.21 8.50 -6.16
N SER A 135 -3.56 7.55 -5.27
CA SER A 135 -2.86 6.28 -5.13
C SER A 135 -3.84 5.15 -4.87
N ALA A 136 -3.81 4.09 -5.69
CA ALA A 136 -4.65 2.91 -5.44
C ALA A 136 -4.34 2.24 -4.09
N LEU A 137 -3.09 2.27 -3.64
CA LEU A 137 -2.71 1.84 -2.29
C LEU A 137 -3.44 2.64 -1.21
N ALA A 138 -3.47 3.97 -1.32
CA ALA A 138 -4.14 4.81 -0.34
C ALA A 138 -5.66 4.64 -0.38
N GLN A 139 -6.25 4.58 -1.59
CA GLN A 139 -7.67 4.32 -1.79
C GLN A 139 -8.07 3.00 -1.12
N ALA A 140 -7.36 1.92 -1.42
CA ALA A 140 -7.65 0.60 -0.90
C ALA A 140 -7.58 0.50 0.63
N GLN A 141 -6.53 1.06 1.22
CA GLN A 141 -6.41 1.05 2.69
C GLN A 141 -7.42 1.98 3.36
N GLY A 142 -7.76 3.10 2.72
CA GLY A 142 -8.85 3.97 3.14
C GLY A 142 -10.20 3.25 3.10
N ILE A 143 -10.51 2.56 2.01
CA ILE A 143 -11.72 1.72 1.87
C ILE A 143 -11.77 0.69 3.00
N SER A 144 -10.70 -0.07 3.20
CA SER A 144 -10.61 -1.09 4.27
C SER A 144 -10.91 -0.52 5.65
N LEU A 145 -10.42 0.68 5.95
CA LEU A 145 -10.67 1.36 7.22
C LEU A 145 -12.11 1.83 7.35
N LEU A 146 -12.66 2.48 6.30
CA LEU A 146 -14.02 3.00 6.29
C LEU A 146 -15.07 1.90 6.42
N LEU A 147 -14.88 0.74 5.77
CA LEU A 147 -15.79 -0.40 5.90
C LEU A 147 -15.82 -0.95 7.32
N ARG A 148 -14.67 -1.00 8.01
CA ARG A 148 -14.59 -1.38 9.42
C ARG A 148 -15.25 -0.34 10.33
N ALA A 149 -15.12 0.94 10.01
CA ALA A 149 -15.78 2.03 10.74
C ALA A 149 -17.30 1.99 10.55
N SER A 150 -17.79 1.80 9.32
CA SER A 150 -19.22 1.64 9.03
C SER A 150 -19.81 0.48 9.84
N ARG A 151 -19.17 -0.69 9.81
CA ARG A 151 -19.63 -1.86 10.57
C ARG A 151 -19.62 -1.62 12.10
N ALA A 152 -18.61 -0.93 12.61
CA ALA A 152 -18.44 -0.70 14.04
C ALA A 152 -19.39 0.36 14.59
N ALA A 153 -19.67 1.42 13.83
CA ALA A 153 -20.54 2.52 14.21
C ALA A 153 -22.00 2.31 13.81
N GLY A 154 -22.29 1.45 12.81
CA GLY A 154 -23.59 1.40 12.14
C GLY A 154 -23.90 2.68 11.34
N ASP A 155 -22.88 3.41 10.90
CA ASP A 155 -23.01 4.67 10.16
C ASP A 155 -22.72 4.44 8.67
N GLU A 156 -23.76 4.58 7.86
CA GLU A 156 -23.72 4.40 6.40
C GLU A 156 -22.88 5.47 5.68
N SER A 157 -22.56 6.59 6.32
CA SER A 157 -21.74 7.64 5.70
C SER A 157 -20.32 7.13 5.39
N TYR A 158 -19.75 6.25 6.21
CA TYR A 158 -18.47 5.60 5.93
C TYR A 158 -18.55 4.63 4.74
N LEU A 159 -19.64 3.88 4.62
CA LEU A 159 -19.88 2.98 3.47
C LEU A 159 -20.04 3.79 2.18
N LEU A 160 -20.76 4.92 2.22
CA LEU A 160 -20.90 5.81 1.08
C LEU A 160 -19.53 6.31 0.61
N ALA A 161 -18.69 6.79 1.52
CA ALA A 161 -17.33 7.24 1.20
C ALA A 161 -16.46 6.09 0.64
N ALA A 162 -16.59 4.88 1.19
CA ALA A 162 -15.89 3.69 0.64
C ALA A 162 -16.35 3.35 -0.78
N ARG A 163 -17.66 3.43 -1.09
CA ARG A 163 -18.18 3.24 -2.45
C ARG A 163 -17.63 4.28 -3.43
N GLN A 164 -17.61 5.55 -3.05
CA GLN A 164 -17.06 6.61 -3.89
C GLN A 164 -15.55 6.43 -4.13
N ALA A 165 -14.80 6.03 -3.10
CA ALA A 165 -13.37 5.73 -3.24
C ALA A 165 -13.13 4.49 -4.14
N CYS A 166 -13.99 3.47 -4.06
CA CYS A 166 -13.94 2.30 -4.93
C CYS A 166 -14.23 2.67 -6.38
N ALA A 167 -15.22 3.54 -6.64
CA ALA A 167 -15.52 4.02 -7.99
C ALA A 167 -14.30 4.69 -8.64
N ALA A 168 -13.48 5.44 -7.89
CA ALA A 168 -12.22 5.99 -8.37
C ALA A 168 -11.18 4.90 -8.70
N MET A 169 -11.12 3.83 -7.92
CA MET A 169 -10.22 2.69 -8.18
C MET A 169 -10.63 1.91 -9.43
N LEU A 170 -11.93 1.70 -9.65
CA LEU A 170 -12.45 0.94 -10.79
C LEU A 170 -12.48 1.75 -12.10
N SER A 171 -12.34 3.06 -12.03
CA SER A 171 -12.31 3.91 -13.23
C SER A 171 -10.99 3.75 -13.98
N PRO A 172 -11.01 3.74 -15.34
CA PRO A 172 -9.79 3.64 -16.14
C PRO A 172 -8.81 4.81 -15.90
N VAL A 173 -7.51 4.51 -15.99
CA VAL A 173 -6.45 5.54 -15.95
C VAL A 173 -6.66 6.61 -17.02
N SER A 174 -7.12 6.23 -18.22
CA SER A 174 -7.43 7.15 -19.32
C SER A 174 -8.54 8.15 -19.00
N GLU A 175 -9.36 7.85 -17.98
CA GLU A 175 -10.46 8.71 -17.52
C GLU A 175 -10.15 9.36 -16.15
N GLY A 176 -8.88 9.33 -15.74
CA GLY A 176 -8.41 9.91 -14.48
C GLY A 176 -8.62 9.00 -13.25
N GLY A 177 -8.96 7.73 -13.45
CA GLY A 177 -9.03 6.72 -12.39
C GLY A 177 -7.69 6.00 -12.17
N LEU A 178 -7.76 4.79 -11.57
CA LEU A 178 -6.59 4.03 -11.14
C LEU A 178 -6.50 2.63 -11.77
N LEU A 179 -7.53 2.24 -12.55
CA LEU A 179 -7.57 0.95 -13.21
C LEU A 179 -6.82 1.00 -14.54
N LEU A 180 -5.77 0.21 -14.67
CA LEU A 180 -5.11 -0.08 -15.93
C LEU A 180 -5.52 -1.49 -16.36
N ALA A 181 -6.24 -1.59 -17.47
CA ALA A 181 -6.61 -2.86 -18.08
C ALA A 181 -6.23 -2.83 -19.55
N ASP A 182 -5.47 -3.82 -19.97
CA ASP A 182 -5.12 -4.05 -21.37
C ASP A 182 -5.52 -5.49 -21.78
N SER A 183 -5.10 -5.94 -22.95
CA SER A 183 -5.41 -7.28 -23.45
C SER A 183 -4.75 -8.41 -22.64
N GLN A 184 -3.78 -8.10 -21.79
CA GLN A 184 -2.97 -9.08 -21.07
C GLN A 184 -3.14 -9.00 -19.57
N TYR A 185 -3.15 -7.77 -18.98
CA TYR A 185 -3.15 -7.57 -17.55
C TYR A 185 -4.18 -6.54 -17.10
N THR A 186 -4.74 -6.78 -15.92
CA THR A 186 -5.58 -5.84 -15.18
C THR A 186 -4.86 -5.47 -13.88
N MET A 187 -4.62 -4.20 -13.64
CA MET A 187 -3.84 -3.71 -12.50
C MET A 187 -4.49 -2.46 -11.91
N LEU A 188 -4.39 -2.31 -10.60
CA LEU A 188 -4.70 -1.07 -9.89
C LEU A 188 -3.38 -0.35 -9.60
N GLU A 189 -3.15 0.77 -10.28
CA GLU A 189 -1.89 1.49 -10.22
C GLU A 189 -1.71 2.23 -8.89
N GLU A 190 -0.66 1.88 -8.13
CA GLU A 190 -0.33 2.65 -6.93
C GLU A 190 -0.15 4.12 -7.26
N VAL A 191 0.54 4.41 -8.35
CA VAL A 191 0.69 5.76 -8.89
C VAL A 191 0.57 5.72 -10.40
N VAL A 192 -0.16 6.70 -10.96
CA VAL A 192 -0.33 6.85 -12.42
C VAL A 192 0.80 7.71 -12.97
N ALA A 193 1.72 7.09 -13.71
CA ALA A 193 2.85 7.74 -14.36
C ALA A 193 2.66 7.77 -15.91
N ASP A 194 3.70 8.17 -16.63
CA ASP A 194 3.72 8.21 -18.10
C ASP A 194 3.61 6.81 -18.76
N ARG A 195 3.84 5.77 -17.98
CA ARG A 195 3.68 4.35 -18.35
C ARG A 195 3.35 3.52 -17.10
N PRO A 196 2.89 2.26 -17.26
CA PRO A 196 2.55 1.40 -16.14
C PRO A 196 3.70 1.29 -15.13
N THR A 197 3.39 1.52 -13.86
CA THR A 197 4.39 1.43 -12.79
C THR A 197 4.45 0.03 -12.22
N ALA A 198 3.31 -0.63 -12.11
CA ALA A 198 3.14 -1.96 -11.56
C ALA A 198 3.97 -2.15 -10.28
N ILE A 199 3.77 -1.27 -9.30
CA ILE A 199 4.42 -1.35 -7.98
C ILE A 199 3.79 -2.51 -7.21
N LEU A 200 4.57 -3.55 -6.90
CA LEU A 200 4.03 -4.82 -6.43
C LEU A 200 3.27 -4.71 -5.11
N ASP A 201 3.86 -4.08 -4.11
CA ASP A 201 3.21 -3.95 -2.80
C ASP A 201 1.96 -3.08 -2.85
N GLY A 202 1.95 -2.06 -3.70
CA GLY A 202 0.79 -1.22 -3.95
C GLY A 202 -0.36 -1.96 -4.60
N MET A 203 -0.08 -2.75 -5.65
CA MET A 203 -1.10 -3.59 -6.31
C MET A 203 -1.70 -4.62 -5.36
N VAL A 204 -0.89 -5.26 -4.52
CA VAL A 204 -1.42 -6.24 -3.55
C VAL A 204 -2.27 -5.58 -2.48
N PHE A 205 -1.88 -4.41 -1.97
CA PHE A 205 -2.74 -3.66 -1.05
C PHE A 205 -4.03 -3.19 -1.73
N ALA A 206 -3.98 -2.82 -3.01
CA ALA A 206 -5.18 -2.46 -3.77
C ALA A 206 -6.16 -3.64 -3.86
N VAL A 207 -5.65 -4.84 -4.10
CA VAL A 207 -6.43 -6.09 -4.06
C VAL A 207 -7.05 -6.33 -2.69
N PHE A 208 -6.31 -6.10 -1.59
CA PHE A 208 -6.87 -6.28 -0.23
C PHE A 208 -8.04 -5.33 0.06
N GLY A 209 -7.94 -4.06 -0.35
CA GLY A 209 -9.04 -3.12 -0.18
C GLY A 209 -10.26 -3.46 -1.04
N LEU A 210 -10.03 -3.93 -2.26
CA LEU A 210 -11.11 -4.37 -3.14
C LEU A 210 -11.75 -5.68 -2.65
N GLN A 211 -10.97 -6.60 -2.05
CA GLN A 211 -11.49 -7.78 -1.37
C GLN A 211 -12.42 -7.40 -0.21
N ASP A 212 -11.98 -6.49 0.69
CA ASP A 212 -12.82 -5.99 1.77
C ASP A 212 -14.11 -5.34 1.25
N TYR A 213 -14.01 -4.59 0.15
CA TYR A 213 -15.17 -3.97 -0.50
C TYR A 213 -16.17 -5.02 -1.02
N CYS A 214 -15.70 -6.03 -1.73
CA CYS A 214 -16.54 -7.11 -2.26
C CYS A 214 -17.22 -7.97 -1.17
N LEU A 215 -16.64 -8.03 0.04
CA LEU A 215 -17.29 -8.69 1.18
C LEU A 215 -18.51 -7.92 1.68
N VAL A 216 -18.52 -6.60 1.60
CA VAL A 216 -19.59 -5.74 2.09
C VAL A 216 -20.61 -5.44 0.99
N VAL A 217 -20.11 -5.20 -0.25
CA VAL A 217 -20.90 -4.84 -1.43
C VAL A 217 -20.93 -6.05 -2.36
N ALA A 218 -21.61 -7.10 -1.91
CA ALA A 218 -21.58 -8.41 -2.56
C ALA A 218 -22.28 -8.48 -3.92
N ASP A 219 -23.07 -7.49 -4.28
CA ASP A 219 -23.79 -7.36 -5.55
C ASP A 219 -23.02 -6.56 -6.63
N ASP A 220 -21.86 -6.00 -6.30
CA ASP A 220 -20.99 -5.30 -7.25
C ASP A 220 -20.20 -6.29 -8.11
N ALA A 221 -20.78 -6.64 -9.27
CA ALA A 221 -20.19 -7.60 -10.20
C ALA A 221 -18.91 -7.06 -10.89
N GLU A 222 -18.84 -5.74 -11.12
CA GLU A 222 -17.67 -5.12 -11.72
C GLU A 222 -16.46 -5.17 -10.76
N ALA A 223 -16.68 -4.81 -9.50
CA ALA A 223 -15.64 -4.90 -8.48
C ALA A 223 -15.08 -6.32 -8.33
N LYS A 224 -15.95 -7.33 -8.35
CA LYS A 224 -15.54 -8.75 -8.31
C LYS A 224 -14.71 -9.16 -9.51
N LEU A 225 -15.14 -8.77 -10.72
CA LEU A 225 -14.40 -9.08 -11.94
C LEU A 225 -12.99 -8.46 -11.91
N VAL A 226 -12.91 -7.18 -11.55
CA VAL A 226 -11.61 -6.48 -11.43
C VAL A 226 -10.74 -7.12 -10.35
N LEU A 227 -11.31 -7.54 -9.22
CA LEU A 227 -10.59 -8.24 -8.16
C LEU A 227 -9.95 -9.54 -8.66
N ASP A 228 -10.73 -10.39 -9.32
CA ASP A 228 -10.29 -11.69 -9.86
C ASP A 228 -9.20 -11.49 -10.94
N ASP A 229 -9.40 -10.52 -11.82
CA ASP A 229 -8.46 -10.19 -12.89
C ASP A 229 -7.15 -9.62 -12.34
N CYS A 230 -7.20 -8.77 -11.31
CA CYS A 230 -6.00 -8.26 -10.63
C CYS A 230 -5.22 -9.38 -9.94
N MET A 231 -5.90 -10.29 -9.24
CA MET A 231 -5.25 -11.43 -8.59
C MET A 231 -4.54 -12.34 -9.61
N ARG A 232 -5.22 -12.62 -10.74
CA ARG A 232 -4.62 -13.37 -11.85
C ARG A 232 -3.41 -12.65 -12.42
N SER A 233 -3.52 -11.36 -12.72
CA SER A 233 -2.43 -10.55 -13.27
C SER A 233 -1.22 -10.50 -12.35
N ILE A 234 -1.42 -10.37 -11.03
CA ILE A 234 -0.32 -10.40 -10.05
C ILE A 234 0.40 -11.75 -10.13
N ALA A 235 -0.34 -12.88 -10.12
CA ALA A 235 0.26 -14.22 -10.19
C ALA A 235 1.10 -14.41 -11.46
N GLU A 236 0.59 -13.98 -12.62
CA GLU A 236 1.27 -14.06 -13.91
C GLU A 236 2.49 -13.15 -14.00
N LEU A 237 2.48 -12.01 -13.31
CA LEU A 237 3.58 -11.04 -13.30
C LEU A 237 4.71 -11.39 -12.32
N LEU A 238 4.49 -12.27 -11.33
CA LEU A 238 5.53 -12.62 -10.32
C LEU A 238 6.89 -12.99 -10.91
N PRO A 239 6.99 -13.76 -12.02
CA PRO A 239 8.29 -14.04 -12.64
C PRO A 239 9.08 -12.78 -13.03
N ARG A 240 8.41 -11.69 -13.40
CA ARG A 240 9.05 -10.42 -13.77
C ARG A 240 9.59 -9.65 -12.55
N TYR A 241 9.05 -9.92 -11.35
CA TYR A 241 9.55 -9.34 -10.09
C TYR A 241 10.69 -10.13 -9.47
N ASP A 242 10.99 -11.34 -9.97
CA ASP A 242 12.02 -12.19 -9.39
C ASP A 242 13.39 -11.92 -10.02
N LEU A 243 14.32 -11.38 -9.22
CA LEU A 243 15.72 -11.18 -9.61
C LEU A 243 16.58 -12.44 -9.37
N GLY A 244 15.98 -13.55 -8.94
CA GLY A 244 16.66 -14.78 -8.56
C GLY A 244 17.32 -14.74 -7.17
N TYR A 245 17.74 -13.57 -6.71
CA TYR A 245 18.35 -13.34 -5.41
C TYR A 245 17.53 -12.38 -4.52
N TRP A 246 16.52 -11.69 -5.07
CA TRP A 246 15.70 -10.67 -4.41
C TRP A 246 14.44 -10.37 -5.23
N SER A 247 13.45 -9.65 -4.66
CA SER A 247 12.32 -9.13 -5.42
C SER A 247 12.58 -7.72 -5.96
N ARG A 248 11.96 -7.38 -7.09
CA ARG A 248 11.85 -6.00 -7.61
C ARG A 248 10.77 -5.23 -6.84
N ALA A 249 10.88 -3.90 -6.82
CA ALA A 249 9.85 -3.03 -6.28
C ALA A 249 8.72 -2.78 -7.30
N ASP A 250 9.08 -2.55 -8.56
CA ASP A 250 8.19 -2.15 -9.65
C ASP A 250 8.62 -2.74 -10.99
N LEU A 251 7.80 -2.57 -12.01
CA LEU A 251 8.15 -2.87 -13.40
C LEU A 251 8.39 -1.61 -14.24
N TYR A 252 8.35 -0.42 -13.63
CA TYR A 252 8.59 0.87 -14.29
C TYR A 252 10.01 1.02 -14.81
N SER A 253 10.99 0.61 -14.01
CA SER A 253 12.41 0.68 -14.36
C SER A 253 12.92 -0.65 -14.87
N GLU A 254 13.17 -0.76 -16.17
CA GLU A 254 13.58 -2.04 -16.76
C GLU A 254 15.08 -2.31 -16.65
N ILE A 255 15.94 -1.32 -16.92
CA ILE A 255 17.40 -1.50 -16.96
C ILE A 255 18.13 -0.33 -16.31
N PRO A 256 18.77 -0.54 -15.15
CA PRO A 256 18.69 -1.72 -14.29
C PRO A 256 17.34 -1.82 -13.57
N PRO A 257 16.86 -3.01 -13.22
CA PRO A 257 15.65 -3.16 -12.43
C PRO A 257 15.87 -2.60 -11.01
N MET A 258 14.82 -2.03 -10.40
CA MET A 258 14.89 -1.50 -9.03
C MET A 258 14.66 -2.63 -8.00
N PRO A 259 15.71 -3.10 -7.27
CA PRO A 259 15.48 -4.07 -6.20
C PRO A 259 14.64 -3.45 -5.09
N ALA A 260 13.71 -4.20 -4.54
CA ALA A 260 12.96 -3.79 -3.36
C ALA A 260 13.90 -3.48 -2.18
N SER A 261 13.54 -2.55 -1.30
CA SER A 261 14.29 -2.38 -0.05
C SER A 261 14.11 -3.63 0.82
N ARG A 262 14.94 -3.80 1.85
CA ARG A 262 14.78 -4.92 2.79
C ARG A 262 13.37 -4.95 3.42
N PHE A 263 12.80 -3.78 3.69
CA PHE A 263 11.44 -3.66 4.19
C PHE A 263 10.43 -4.14 3.14
N TYR A 264 10.47 -3.58 1.93
CA TYR A 264 9.52 -3.94 0.87
C TYR A 264 9.66 -5.40 0.42
N HIS A 265 10.88 -5.95 0.39
CA HIS A 265 11.04 -7.38 0.12
C HIS A 265 10.36 -8.26 1.19
N GLY A 266 10.49 -7.90 2.46
CA GLY A 266 9.78 -8.57 3.56
C GLY A 266 8.26 -8.36 3.50
N LEU A 267 7.81 -7.19 3.07
CA LEU A 267 6.39 -6.89 2.83
C LEU A 267 5.83 -7.76 1.70
N HIS A 268 6.53 -7.87 0.57
CA HIS A 268 6.13 -8.74 -0.53
C HIS A 268 5.94 -10.19 -0.07
N VAL A 269 6.87 -10.73 0.75
CA VAL A 269 6.73 -12.08 1.31
C VAL A 269 5.44 -12.18 2.12
N ALA A 270 5.19 -11.25 3.05
CA ALA A 270 3.99 -11.26 3.88
C ALA A 270 2.69 -11.13 3.06
N GLN A 271 2.70 -10.28 2.05
CA GLN A 271 1.56 -10.08 1.15
C GLN A 271 1.26 -11.33 0.31
N LEU A 272 2.29 -12.00 -0.20
CA LEU A 272 2.12 -13.24 -0.97
C LEU A 272 1.66 -14.40 -0.08
N GLU A 273 2.09 -14.47 1.19
CA GLU A 273 1.54 -15.44 2.16
C GLU A 273 0.03 -15.22 2.34
N VAL A 274 -0.42 -13.98 2.49
CA VAL A 274 -1.85 -13.65 2.58
C VAL A 274 -2.59 -14.01 1.29
N LEU A 275 -2.06 -13.67 0.12
CA LEU A 275 -2.70 -14.02 -1.16
C LEU A 275 -2.80 -15.53 -1.35
N ALA A 276 -1.80 -16.30 -0.92
CA ALA A 276 -1.85 -17.75 -0.95
C ALA A 276 -2.96 -18.31 -0.06
N ASP A 277 -3.07 -17.80 1.18
CA ASP A 277 -4.12 -18.20 2.12
C ASP A 277 -5.53 -17.78 1.62
N LEU A 278 -5.64 -16.59 1.00
CA LEU A 278 -6.90 -16.03 0.49
C LEU A 278 -7.43 -16.76 -0.75
N THR A 279 -6.52 -17.11 -1.68
CA THR A 279 -6.90 -17.61 -3.01
C THR A 279 -6.73 -19.13 -3.18
N GLY A 280 -5.93 -19.76 -2.33
CA GLY A 280 -5.49 -21.15 -2.50
C GLY A 280 -4.52 -21.35 -3.69
N ASN A 281 -4.08 -20.31 -4.37
CA ASN A 281 -3.18 -20.41 -5.52
C ASN A 281 -1.74 -20.64 -5.06
N SER A 282 -1.17 -21.81 -5.41
CA SER A 282 0.18 -22.23 -4.98
C SER A 282 1.30 -21.29 -5.47
N VAL A 283 1.11 -20.59 -6.58
CA VAL A 283 2.10 -19.66 -7.12
C VAL A 283 2.49 -18.60 -6.10
N PHE A 284 1.54 -18.06 -5.36
CA PHE A 284 1.82 -17.08 -4.31
C PHE A 284 2.66 -17.69 -3.16
N ALA A 285 2.31 -18.91 -2.71
CA ALA A 285 3.07 -19.61 -1.68
C ALA A 285 4.51 -19.93 -2.14
N GLU A 286 4.69 -20.37 -3.38
CA GLU A 286 5.99 -20.69 -3.96
C GLU A 286 6.91 -19.45 -3.97
N TYR A 287 6.43 -18.30 -4.45
CA TYR A 287 7.21 -17.06 -4.47
C TYR A 287 7.44 -16.50 -3.06
N ALA A 288 6.47 -16.58 -2.14
CA ALA A 288 6.66 -16.20 -0.76
C ALA A 288 7.78 -17.01 -0.10
N GLN A 289 7.76 -18.34 -0.24
CA GLN A 289 8.78 -19.22 0.30
C GLN A 289 10.15 -18.98 -0.34
N ARG A 290 10.19 -18.83 -1.67
CA ARG A 290 11.41 -18.55 -2.43
C ARG A 290 12.06 -17.25 -1.95
N TRP A 291 11.30 -16.17 -1.87
CA TRP A 291 11.81 -14.86 -1.45
C TRP A 291 12.18 -14.83 0.03
N ALA A 292 11.42 -15.49 0.90
CA ALA A 292 11.81 -15.66 2.30
C ALA A 292 13.14 -16.41 2.46
N THR A 293 13.38 -17.41 1.61
CA THR A 293 14.62 -18.20 1.63
C THR A 293 15.83 -17.36 1.17
N VAL A 294 15.71 -16.66 0.04
CA VAL A 294 16.81 -15.81 -0.45
C VAL A 294 17.13 -14.65 0.48
N ALA A 295 16.14 -14.15 1.23
CA ALA A 295 16.32 -13.09 2.23
C ALA A 295 17.19 -13.51 3.43
N ARG A 296 17.32 -14.80 3.72
CA ARG A 296 18.18 -15.31 4.82
C ARG A 296 19.67 -15.19 4.48
N SER A 297 20.02 -15.21 3.20
CA SER A 297 21.42 -15.10 2.73
C SER A 297 21.98 -13.69 2.94
N SER A 298 23.11 -13.59 3.65
CA SER A 298 23.84 -12.32 3.81
C SER A 298 24.39 -11.81 2.47
N VAL A 299 24.80 -12.73 1.59
CA VAL A 299 25.31 -12.40 0.26
C VAL A 299 24.19 -11.76 -0.59
N ASN A 300 23.01 -12.32 -0.57
CA ASN A 300 21.87 -11.78 -1.32
C ASN A 300 21.46 -10.40 -0.80
N ARG A 301 21.43 -10.22 0.52
CA ARG A 301 21.16 -8.90 1.12
C ARG A 301 22.17 -7.85 0.69
N LEU A 302 23.46 -8.20 0.69
CA LEU A 302 24.52 -7.30 0.27
C LEU A 302 24.41 -6.99 -1.23
N ARG A 303 24.15 -8.01 -2.07
CA ARG A 303 23.93 -7.85 -3.51
C ARG A 303 22.74 -6.93 -3.79
N ALA A 304 21.61 -7.13 -3.11
CA ALA A 304 20.42 -6.27 -3.25
C ALA A 304 20.73 -4.81 -2.85
N PHE A 305 21.48 -4.62 -1.77
CA PHE A 305 21.91 -3.30 -1.33
C PHE A 305 22.77 -2.59 -2.39
N PHE A 306 23.82 -3.24 -2.90
CA PHE A 306 24.70 -2.64 -3.91
C PHE A 306 23.93 -2.34 -5.22
N ASN A 307 23.11 -3.25 -5.69
CA ASN A 307 22.31 -3.02 -6.90
C ASN A 307 21.32 -1.87 -6.72
N LYS A 308 20.73 -1.70 -5.52
CA LYS A 308 19.89 -0.54 -5.22
C LYS A 308 20.68 0.77 -5.16
N LEU A 309 21.90 0.74 -4.68
CA LEU A 309 22.78 1.91 -4.75
C LEU A 309 23.09 2.28 -6.20
N VAL A 310 23.50 1.30 -7.02
CA VAL A 310 23.77 1.53 -8.45
C VAL A 310 22.53 2.11 -9.15
N PHE A 311 21.35 1.55 -8.89
CA PHE A 311 20.10 2.09 -9.41
C PHE A 311 19.92 3.57 -9.03
N LYS A 312 20.07 3.89 -7.75
CA LYS A 312 19.92 5.27 -7.26
C LYS A 312 20.94 6.25 -7.84
N PHE A 313 22.18 5.79 -8.06
CA PHE A 313 23.21 6.63 -8.70
C PHE A 313 22.90 6.95 -10.17
N ARG A 314 22.16 6.08 -10.85
CA ARG A 314 21.82 6.26 -12.27
C ARG A 314 20.56 7.10 -12.49
N HIS A 315 19.62 7.10 -11.53
CA HIS A 315 18.29 7.68 -11.72
C HIS A 315 18.00 8.88 -10.80
N TYR A 316 18.89 9.18 -9.84
CA TYR A 316 18.76 10.27 -8.87
C TYR A 316 20.09 10.99 -8.65
#